data_8348fb9927360e138f9adbea75ada1f4
#
_entry.id   8348fb9927360e138f9adbea75ada1f4
#
_cell.length_a   1.000
_cell.length_b   1.000
_cell.length_c   1.000
_cell.angle_alpha   90.00
_cell.angle_beta   90.00
_cell.angle_gamma   90.00
#
_symmetry.space_group_name_H-M   'P 1'
#
loop_
_entity.id
_entity.type
_entity.pdbx_description
1 polymer ?
#
loop_
_entity_poly.entity_id
_entity_poly.type
_entity_poly.pdbx_seq_one_letter_code
_entity_poly.pdbx_strand_id
1 'polypeptide(L)'
;MNFVSLAKRMKPDHDIQVEEHRVGKIPVLILRPKAPKEKSPVLLWIHGGGYFLGMKEMVYMSRAADLVNKFGITVVSPGYRLAFRAPYPAAIKDCYRTLLFIKKHAAELGIDEDMIMVGGESAGGGLAAALCMLAHDRGTVKIAYQFPLYPMLSNLDTESSKDNHGRVWNTKRNHFGWRMYLRGSAKKIVSPYASPIYRKDFSGLPPAYTFVGNGEPFYAETLEYIRKLREAGVEAEADVYPSDMHAFDMLDPESEVSRRAIRTFEERFEKAIFGRQ
;
A
#
# COMPACT_ATOMS: atom_id res chain seq x y z
N MET A 1 -4.41 6.24 -21.70
CA MET A 1 -4.96 7.30 -20.79
C MET A 1 -3.90 7.59 -19.75
N ASN A 2 -3.63 8.86 -19.41
CA ASN A 2 -2.58 9.21 -18.46
C ASN A 2 -3.14 9.02 -17.03
N PHE A 3 -2.51 8.19 -16.18
CA PHE A 3 -2.90 7.90 -14.80
C PHE A 3 -3.12 9.17 -13.96
N VAL A 4 -2.26 10.18 -14.16
CA VAL A 4 -2.34 11.46 -13.45
C VAL A 4 -3.61 12.24 -13.84
N SER A 5 -4.02 12.18 -15.11
CA SER A 5 -5.25 12.85 -15.56
C SER A 5 -6.51 12.14 -15.09
N LEU A 6 -6.44 10.82 -14.91
CA LEU A 6 -7.55 10.01 -14.42
C LEU A 6 -7.77 10.29 -12.91
N ALA A 7 -6.73 10.28 -12.10
CA ALA A 7 -6.82 10.56 -10.66
C ALA A 7 -7.39 11.96 -10.35
N LYS A 8 -7.06 12.98 -11.17
CA LYS A 8 -7.62 14.34 -11.02
C LYS A 8 -9.12 14.43 -11.34
N ARG A 9 -9.66 13.50 -12.13
CA ARG A 9 -11.08 13.47 -12.54
C ARG A 9 -11.93 12.67 -11.58
N MET A 10 -11.37 11.78 -10.81
CA MET A 10 -12.11 11.00 -9.82
C MET A 10 -12.25 11.82 -8.55
N LYS A 11 -13.47 12.18 -8.25
CA LYS A 11 -13.84 12.79 -6.97
C LYS A 11 -14.32 11.69 -6.03
N PRO A 12 -14.09 11.82 -4.72
CA PRO A 12 -14.68 10.90 -3.76
C PRO A 12 -16.21 10.98 -3.85
N ASP A 13 -16.86 9.93 -3.41
CA ASP A 13 -18.31 9.89 -3.25
C ASP A 13 -18.79 11.11 -2.45
N HIS A 14 -20.01 11.59 -2.72
CA HIS A 14 -20.60 12.75 -2.08
C HIS A 14 -20.68 12.62 -0.55
N ASP A 15 -20.66 11.40 -0.02
CA ASP A 15 -20.74 11.14 1.42
C ASP A 15 -19.39 11.06 2.13
N ILE A 16 -18.28 11.29 1.42
CA ILE A 16 -16.93 11.36 1.97
C ILE A 16 -16.53 12.83 2.17
N GLN A 17 -16.10 13.16 3.39
CA GLN A 17 -15.37 14.40 3.66
C GLN A 17 -13.90 14.22 3.32
N VAL A 18 -13.33 15.17 2.59
CA VAL A 18 -11.92 15.19 2.24
C VAL A 18 -11.28 16.45 2.81
N GLU A 19 -10.25 16.26 3.59
CA GLU A 19 -9.42 17.33 4.16
C GLU A 19 -8.02 17.27 3.53
N GLU A 20 -7.54 18.40 3.02
CA GLU A 20 -6.13 18.57 2.65
C GLU A 20 -5.34 19.03 3.88
N HIS A 21 -4.32 18.26 4.22
CA HIS A 21 -3.47 18.53 5.38
C HIS A 21 -1.98 18.46 5.00
N ARG A 22 -1.10 18.90 5.92
CA ARG A 22 0.35 18.78 5.77
C ARG A 22 1.00 18.21 7.02
N VAL A 23 1.78 17.15 6.83
CA VAL A 23 2.65 16.59 7.86
C VAL A 23 4.07 17.16 7.63
N GLY A 24 4.35 18.32 8.20
CA GLY A 24 5.51 19.13 7.84
C GLY A 24 5.44 19.59 6.37
N LYS A 25 6.33 19.08 5.52
CA LYS A 25 6.32 19.39 4.07
C LYS A 25 5.54 18.36 3.22
N ILE A 26 5.03 17.30 3.82
CA ILE A 26 4.35 16.21 3.12
C ILE A 26 2.87 16.56 2.98
N PRO A 27 2.33 16.74 1.77
CA PRO A 27 0.91 16.91 1.59
C PRO A 27 0.20 15.57 1.84
N VAL A 28 -0.91 15.60 2.55
CA VAL A 28 -1.74 14.41 2.81
C VAL A 28 -3.20 14.70 2.53
N LEU A 29 -3.95 13.67 2.13
CA LEU A 29 -5.42 13.70 2.14
C LEU A 29 -5.90 12.87 3.32
N ILE A 30 -6.90 13.40 4.02
CA ILE A 30 -7.62 12.69 5.07
C ILE A 30 -9.06 12.54 4.60
N LEU A 31 -9.50 11.30 4.41
CA LEU A 31 -10.84 10.94 3.97
C LEU A 31 -11.61 10.38 5.16
N ARG A 32 -12.82 10.88 5.40
CA ARG A 32 -13.68 10.44 6.49
C ARG A 32 -15.13 10.33 6.03
N PRO A 33 -15.96 9.47 6.66
CA PRO A 33 -17.41 9.54 6.46
C PRO A 33 -17.94 10.88 6.99
N LYS A 34 -19.03 11.40 6.44
CA LYS A 34 -19.68 12.65 6.92
C LYS A 34 -20.14 12.58 8.38
N ALA A 35 -20.49 11.38 8.85
CA ALA A 35 -20.85 11.11 10.24
C ALA A 35 -19.82 10.12 10.84
N PRO A 36 -18.62 10.59 11.24
CA PRO A 36 -17.60 9.71 11.77
C PRO A 36 -18.04 9.14 13.13
N LYS A 37 -17.73 7.86 13.36
CA LYS A 37 -17.84 7.24 14.68
C LYS A 37 -16.72 7.77 15.59
N GLU A 38 -16.98 7.85 16.89
CA GLU A 38 -15.90 8.00 17.85
C GLU A 38 -14.96 6.79 17.76
N LYS A 39 -13.65 7.04 17.75
CA LYS A 39 -12.61 5.99 17.66
C LYS A 39 -12.75 5.10 16.42
N SER A 40 -12.77 5.70 15.23
CA SER A 40 -12.78 4.95 13.98
C SER A 40 -11.42 4.28 13.69
N PRO A 41 -11.39 3.07 13.09
CA PRO A 41 -10.16 2.53 12.53
C PRO A 41 -9.55 3.48 11.50
N VAL A 42 -8.22 3.46 11.36
CA VAL A 42 -7.52 4.25 10.34
C VAL A 42 -6.69 3.38 9.40
N LEU A 43 -6.75 3.69 8.12
CA LEU A 43 -5.93 3.07 7.09
C LEU A 43 -5.00 4.12 6.46
N LEU A 44 -3.70 4.00 6.70
CA LEU A 44 -2.69 4.72 5.94
C LEU A 44 -2.54 4.04 4.59
N TRP A 45 -3.00 4.70 3.51
CA TRP A 45 -2.99 4.15 2.17
C TRP A 45 -1.95 4.81 1.28
N ILE A 46 -1.03 4.03 0.75
CA ILE A 46 0.14 4.50 0.00
C ILE A 46 -0.07 4.18 -1.48
N HIS A 47 -0.07 5.22 -2.32
CA HIS A 47 -0.31 5.07 -3.76
C HIS A 47 0.83 4.36 -4.50
N GLY A 48 0.49 3.72 -5.62
CA GLY A 48 1.43 3.08 -6.54
C GLY A 48 2.18 4.06 -7.44
N GLY A 49 2.75 3.53 -8.54
CA GLY A 49 3.46 4.30 -9.56
C GLY A 49 4.97 4.06 -9.60
N GLY A 50 5.44 2.85 -9.25
CA GLY A 50 6.83 2.42 -9.41
C GLY A 50 7.84 3.28 -8.65
N TYR A 51 7.45 3.93 -7.56
CA TYR A 51 8.20 4.89 -6.75
C TYR A 51 8.50 6.23 -7.42
N PHE A 52 8.28 6.40 -8.72
CA PHE A 52 8.65 7.61 -9.46
C PHE A 52 7.47 8.37 -10.08
N LEU A 53 6.28 7.79 -10.06
CA LEU A 53 5.02 8.39 -10.50
C LEU A 53 3.99 8.34 -9.37
N GLY A 54 2.88 9.05 -9.57
CA GLY A 54 1.73 9.02 -8.67
C GLY A 54 1.55 10.28 -7.84
N MET A 55 0.45 10.31 -7.11
CA MET A 55 0.05 11.42 -6.24
C MET A 55 -0.98 10.92 -5.21
N LYS A 56 -1.13 11.65 -4.11
CA LYS A 56 -2.07 11.32 -3.03
C LYS A 56 -3.53 11.13 -3.51
N GLU A 57 -3.92 11.84 -4.57
CA GLU A 57 -5.26 11.77 -5.16
C GLU A 57 -5.56 10.42 -5.83
N MET A 58 -4.55 9.56 -6.06
CA MET A 58 -4.79 8.20 -6.55
C MET A 58 -5.61 7.36 -5.58
N VAL A 59 -5.70 7.76 -4.31
CA VAL A 59 -6.57 7.13 -3.32
C VAL A 59 -8.02 7.08 -3.78
N TYR A 60 -8.51 8.03 -4.56
CA TYR A 60 -9.89 8.05 -5.09
C TYR A 60 -10.18 6.94 -6.10
N MET A 61 -9.15 6.36 -6.68
CA MET A 61 -9.24 5.21 -7.60
C MET A 61 -8.98 3.88 -6.90
N SER A 62 -8.47 3.93 -5.68
CA SER A 62 -8.05 2.76 -4.92
C SER A 62 -9.21 2.15 -4.13
N ARG A 63 -9.01 0.94 -3.67
CA ARG A 63 -9.96 0.27 -2.78
C ARG A 63 -10.17 1.03 -1.46
N ALA A 64 -9.17 1.82 -1.02
CA ALA A 64 -9.24 2.53 0.26
C ALA A 64 -10.38 3.55 0.33
N ALA A 65 -10.70 4.25 -0.77
CA ALA A 65 -11.80 5.21 -0.77
C ALA A 65 -13.17 4.54 -0.55
N ASP A 66 -13.37 3.36 -1.14
CA ASP A 66 -14.62 2.59 -1.00
C ASP A 66 -14.85 2.16 0.46
N LEU A 67 -13.78 1.88 1.20
CA LEU A 67 -13.84 1.43 2.60
C LEU A 67 -14.30 2.53 3.56
N VAL A 68 -14.12 3.81 3.22
CA VAL A 68 -14.52 4.94 4.07
C VAL A 68 -16.01 4.89 4.38
N ASN A 69 -16.84 4.83 3.35
CA ASN A 69 -18.30 4.77 3.53
C ASN A 69 -18.77 3.39 3.99
N LYS A 70 -18.15 2.33 3.46
CA LYS A 70 -18.59 0.97 3.72
C LYS A 70 -18.39 0.57 5.18
N PHE A 71 -17.27 0.96 5.79
CA PHE A 71 -16.90 0.53 7.14
C PHE A 71 -16.77 1.68 8.15
N GLY A 72 -16.93 2.91 7.72
CA GLY A 72 -16.84 4.08 8.61
C GLY A 72 -15.42 4.38 9.10
N ILE A 73 -14.41 4.03 8.29
CA ILE A 73 -13.00 4.24 8.64
C ILE A 73 -12.48 5.60 8.19
N THR A 74 -11.38 6.01 8.80
CA THR A 74 -10.58 7.13 8.29
C THR A 74 -9.48 6.61 7.36
N VAL A 75 -9.28 7.24 6.20
CA VAL A 75 -8.16 6.93 5.30
C VAL A 75 -7.24 8.14 5.22
N VAL A 76 -5.92 7.90 5.35
CA VAL A 76 -4.89 8.93 5.21
C VAL A 76 -3.98 8.56 4.04
N SER A 77 -3.91 9.42 3.02
CA SER A 77 -3.10 9.19 1.81
C SER A 77 -1.98 10.24 1.72
N PRO A 78 -0.70 9.83 1.86
CA PRO A 78 0.43 10.74 1.76
C PRO A 78 0.85 10.95 0.30
N GLY A 79 1.13 12.20 -0.06
CA GLY A 79 1.88 12.56 -1.26
C GLY A 79 3.38 12.48 -0.98
N TYR A 80 3.91 11.26 -0.87
CA TYR A 80 5.32 11.02 -0.58
C TYR A 80 6.22 11.49 -1.74
N ARG A 81 7.48 11.83 -1.43
CA ARG A 81 8.45 12.29 -2.42
C ARG A 81 8.81 11.18 -3.40
N LEU A 82 8.59 11.48 -4.69
CA LEU A 82 8.86 10.56 -5.79
C LEU A 82 10.36 10.49 -6.11
N ALA A 83 10.80 9.31 -6.55
CA ALA A 83 12.21 8.99 -6.80
C ALA A 83 12.89 9.87 -7.85
N PHE A 84 12.15 10.51 -8.75
CA PHE A 84 12.73 11.50 -9.69
C PHE A 84 13.45 12.63 -8.97
N ARG A 85 12.89 13.13 -7.88
CA ARG A 85 13.46 14.24 -7.09
C ARG A 85 14.25 13.74 -5.91
N ALA A 86 13.77 12.69 -5.25
CA ALA A 86 14.32 12.19 -4.00
C ALA A 86 14.27 10.66 -3.97
N PRO A 87 15.39 9.98 -4.30
CA PRO A 87 15.45 8.51 -4.23
C PRO A 87 15.33 8.01 -2.80
N TYR A 88 15.36 6.67 -2.63
CA TYR A 88 15.43 6.05 -1.30
C TYR A 88 16.51 6.73 -0.42
N PRO A 89 16.21 7.06 0.84
CA PRO A 89 15.04 6.65 1.63
C PRO A 89 13.93 7.70 1.74
N ALA A 90 13.74 8.61 0.76
CA ALA A 90 12.82 9.73 0.91
C ALA A 90 11.37 9.31 1.09
N ALA A 91 10.85 8.43 0.21
CA ALA A 91 9.45 7.98 0.24
C ALA A 91 9.11 7.28 1.56
N ILE A 92 9.91 6.30 1.98
CA ILE A 92 9.67 5.58 3.25
C ILE A 92 9.73 6.51 4.47
N LYS A 93 10.62 7.51 4.47
CA LYS A 93 10.67 8.52 5.54
C LYS A 93 9.41 9.39 5.59
N ASP A 94 8.85 9.72 4.44
CA ASP A 94 7.63 10.51 4.36
C ASP A 94 6.42 9.70 4.84
N CYS A 95 6.28 8.45 4.40
CA CYS A 95 5.25 7.53 4.88
C CYS A 95 5.37 7.30 6.41
N TYR A 96 6.58 7.13 6.92
CA TYR A 96 6.81 6.94 8.34
C TYR A 96 6.45 8.18 9.17
N ARG A 97 6.76 9.40 8.69
CA ARG A 97 6.34 10.64 9.34
C ARG A 97 4.82 10.79 9.37
N THR A 98 4.14 10.37 8.29
CA THR A 98 2.68 10.35 8.24
C THR A 98 2.11 9.35 9.24
N LEU A 99 2.71 8.16 9.37
CA LEU A 99 2.31 7.17 10.38
C LEU A 99 2.46 7.70 11.81
N LEU A 100 3.59 8.36 12.12
CA LEU A 100 3.80 9.00 13.42
C LEU A 100 2.83 10.14 13.69
N PHE A 101 2.46 10.92 12.66
CA PHE A 101 1.43 11.94 12.76
C PHE A 101 0.07 11.33 13.12
N ILE A 102 -0.36 10.27 12.44
CA ILE A 102 -1.60 9.55 12.74
C ILE A 102 -1.63 9.12 14.21
N LYS A 103 -0.56 8.45 14.68
CA LYS A 103 -0.48 8.01 16.09
C LYS A 103 -0.53 9.16 17.07
N LYS A 104 0.23 10.22 16.81
CA LYS A 104 0.32 11.40 17.71
C LYS A 104 -1.01 12.15 17.83
N HIS A 105 -1.76 12.25 16.74
CA HIS A 105 -3.01 13.02 16.65
C HIS A 105 -4.26 12.13 16.63
N ALA A 106 -4.15 10.88 17.10
CA ALA A 106 -5.25 9.92 17.04
C ALA A 106 -6.53 10.44 17.72
N ALA A 107 -6.41 11.02 18.91
CA ALA A 107 -7.54 11.61 19.64
C ALA A 107 -8.20 12.76 18.88
N GLU A 108 -7.40 13.72 18.36
CA GLU A 108 -7.89 14.87 17.57
C GLU A 108 -8.58 14.42 16.28
N LEU A 109 -8.09 13.32 15.71
CA LEU A 109 -8.61 12.74 14.47
C LEU A 109 -9.78 11.77 14.72
N GLY A 110 -10.19 11.53 15.97
CA GLY A 110 -11.23 10.55 16.29
C GLY A 110 -10.87 9.12 15.89
N ILE A 111 -9.57 8.77 15.94
CA ILE A 111 -9.01 7.49 15.50
C ILE A 111 -8.78 6.57 16.69
N ASP A 112 -9.08 5.29 16.49
CA ASP A 112 -8.66 4.23 17.40
C ASP A 112 -7.16 3.94 17.18
N GLU A 113 -6.34 4.26 18.16
CA GLU A 113 -4.89 4.08 18.10
C GLU A 113 -4.43 2.61 18.07
N ASP A 114 -5.29 1.67 18.48
CA ASP A 114 -5.05 0.23 18.43
C ASP A 114 -5.45 -0.37 17.06
N MET A 115 -6.18 0.40 16.25
CA MET A 115 -6.64 0.01 14.92
C MET A 115 -6.02 0.85 13.81
N ILE A 116 -4.71 1.10 13.92
CA ILE A 116 -3.91 1.71 12.84
C ILE A 116 -3.48 0.61 11.87
N MET A 117 -3.95 0.71 10.63
CA MET A 117 -3.62 -0.21 9.54
C MET A 117 -2.82 0.50 8.46
N VAL A 118 -2.05 -0.27 7.70
CA VAL A 118 -1.24 0.24 6.58
C VAL A 118 -1.53 -0.57 5.34
N GLY A 119 -1.74 0.10 4.22
CA GLY A 119 -1.96 -0.54 2.93
C GLY A 119 -1.45 0.29 1.77
N GLY A 120 -1.54 -0.26 0.59
CA GLY A 120 -1.17 0.40 -0.64
C GLY A 120 -1.03 -0.57 -1.80
N GLU A 121 -0.99 -0.04 -3.00
CA GLU A 121 -0.90 -0.82 -4.23
C GLU A 121 0.46 -0.71 -4.91
N SER A 122 0.96 -1.79 -5.49
CA SER A 122 2.16 -1.80 -6.33
C SER A 122 3.40 -1.31 -5.56
N ALA A 123 4.07 -0.26 -6.02
CA ALA A 123 5.14 0.40 -5.27
C ALA A 123 4.68 0.90 -3.89
N GLY A 124 3.41 1.34 -3.76
CA GLY A 124 2.80 1.69 -2.48
C GLY A 124 2.61 0.47 -1.58
N GLY A 125 2.29 -0.69 -2.14
CA GLY A 125 2.28 -1.97 -1.42
C GLY A 125 3.67 -2.35 -0.91
N GLY A 126 4.72 -2.14 -1.72
CA GLY A 126 6.11 -2.30 -1.28
C GLY A 126 6.49 -1.36 -0.14
N LEU A 127 6.08 -0.07 -0.23
CA LEU A 127 6.26 0.90 0.87
C LEU A 127 5.46 0.52 2.11
N ALA A 128 4.25 -0.03 1.97
CA ALA A 128 3.42 -0.48 3.08
C ALA A 128 4.11 -1.62 3.85
N ALA A 129 4.59 -2.65 3.15
CA ALA A 129 5.38 -3.73 3.75
C ALA A 129 6.63 -3.21 4.45
N ALA A 130 7.42 -2.34 3.78
CA ALA A 130 8.61 -1.72 4.35
C ALA A 130 8.29 -0.85 5.58
N LEU A 131 7.16 -0.15 5.57
CA LEU A 131 6.72 0.69 6.68
C LEU A 131 6.34 -0.13 7.91
N CYS A 132 5.66 -1.27 7.71
CA CYS A 132 5.36 -2.22 8.78
C CYS A 132 6.66 -2.74 9.44
N MET A 133 7.65 -3.11 8.63
CA MET A 133 8.98 -3.52 9.13
C MET A 133 9.66 -2.40 9.93
N LEU A 134 9.67 -1.17 9.38
CA LEU A 134 10.32 -0.03 10.02
C LEU A 134 9.65 0.35 11.34
N ALA A 135 8.32 0.34 11.40
CA ALA A 135 7.56 0.65 12.60
C ALA A 135 7.78 -0.41 13.69
N HIS A 136 7.78 -1.70 13.30
CA HIS A 136 8.08 -2.83 14.19
C HIS A 136 9.47 -2.70 14.80
N ASP A 137 10.50 -2.54 13.95
CA ASP A 137 11.90 -2.48 14.38
C ASP A 137 12.20 -1.27 15.28
N ARG A 138 11.43 -0.21 15.16
CA ARG A 138 11.53 0.99 16.01
C ARG A 138 10.65 0.97 17.24
N GLY A 139 9.72 0.04 17.33
CA GLY A 139 8.77 -0.06 18.45
C GLY A 139 7.91 1.19 18.65
N THR A 140 7.65 1.98 17.58
CA THR A 140 7.02 3.30 17.71
C THR A 140 5.52 3.30 17.52
N VAL A 141 5.02 2.48 16.60
CA VAL A 141 3.60 2.33 16.28
C VAL A 141 3.31 0.86 16.10
N LYS A 142 2.36 0.34 16.86
CA LYS A 142 1.82 -0.99 16.64
C LYS A 142 0.83 -0.91 15.47
N ILE A 143 1.17 -1.56 14.36
CA ILE A 143 0.28 -1.66 13.21
C ILE A 143 -0.60 -2.89 13.40
N ALA A 144 -1.92 -2.70 13.32
CA ALA A 144 -2.89 -3.76 13.56
C ALA A 144 -2.97 -4.76 12.40
N TYR A 145 -2.86 -4.29 11.15
CA TYR A 145 -2.96 -5.11 9.94
C TYR A 145 -2.27 -4.44 8.75
N GLN A 146 -1.80 -5.22 7.78
CA GLN A 146 -1.21 -4.70 6.54
C GLN A 146 -1.91 -5.25 5.30
N PHE A 147 -2.10 -4.37 4.30
CA PHE A 147 -2.74 -4.68 3.01
C PHE A 147 -1.84 -4.27 1.83
N PRO A 148 -0.68 -4.93 1.64
CA PRO A 148 0.20 -4.66 0.51
C PRO A 148 -0.34 -5.33 -0.76
N LEU A 149 -1.13 -4.64 -1.57
CA LEU A 149 -1.76 -5.22 -2.76
C LEU A 149 -0.76 -5.31 -3.92
N TYR A 150 -0.64 -6.50 -4.52
CA TYR A 150 0.32 -6.80 -5.61
C TYR A 150 1.63 -6.01 -5.47
N PRO A 151 2.34 -6.17 -4.34
CA PRO A 151 3.37 -5.25 -3.92
C PRO A 151 4.67 -5.40 -4.70
N MET A 152 5.35 -4.27 -4.98
CA MET A 152 6.69 -4.22 -5.57
C MET A 152 7.74 -4.38 -4.45
N LEU A 153 8.31 -5.60 -4.29
CA LEU A 153 9.10 -5.99 -3.12
C LEU A 153 10.57 -6.32 -3.44
N SER A 154 10.87 -6.78 -4.67
CA SER A 154 12.19 -7.23 -5.07
C SER A 154 12.80 -6.36 -6.15
N ASN A 155 14.00 -5.82 -5.89
CA ASN A 155 14.77 -5.09 -6.91
C ASN A 155 15.55 -6.01 -7.86
N LEU A 156 15.53 -7.31 -7.63
CA LEU A 156 16.05 -8.33 -8.53
C LEU A 156 14.88 -8.99 -9.28
N ASP A 157 15.18 -9.48 -10.46
CA ASP A 157 14.22 -10.22 -11.25
C ASP A 157 13.77 -11.51 -10.53
N THR A 158 12.48 -11.77 -10.59
CA THR A 158 11.84 -13.00 -10.15
C THR A 158 11.37 -13.80 -11.36
N GLU A 159 10.87 -15.01 -11.13
CA GLU A 159 10.33 -15.84 -12.22
C GLU A 159 9.19 -15.15 -12.98
N SER A 160 8.39 -14.33 -12.31
CA SER A 160 7.28 -13.60 -12.94
C SER A 160 7.69 -12.25 -13.53
N SER A 161 8.83 -11.67 -13.14
CA SER A 161 9.25 -10.33 -13.58
C SER A 161 10.35 -10.33 -14.62
N LYS A 162 11.17 -11.38 -14.75
CA LYS A 162 12.38 -11.42 -15.58
C LYS A 162 12.11 -11.26 -17.09
N ASP A 163 10.97 -11.71 -17.58
CA ASP A 163 10.57 -11.63 -18.99
C ASP A 163 9.08 -11.34 -19.13
N ASN A 164 8.61 -10.33 -18.41
CA ASN A 164 7.20 -9.93 -18.41
C ASN A 164 6.96 -8.83 -19.43
N HIS A 165 5.91 -8.98 -20.22
CA HIS A 165 5.51 -8.05 -21.29
C HIS A 165 4.19 -7.33 -21.01
N GLY A 166 3.72 -7.33 -19.77
CA GLY A 166 2.47 -6.71 -19.35
C GLY A 166 2.33 -5.25 -19.82
N ARG A 167 1.12 -4.89 -20.25
CA ARG A 167 0.84 -3.55 -20.80
C ARG A 167 1.00 -2.43 -19.76
N VAL A 168 0.61 -2.67 -18.52
CA VAL A 168 0.63 -1.68 -17.44
C VAL A 168 1.99 -1.64 -16.78
N TRP A 169 2.49 -2.79 -16.35
CA TRP A 169 3.81 -2.95 -15.76
C TRP A 169 4.50 -4.15 -16.39
N ASN A 170 5.81 -4.07 -16.56
CA ASN A 170 6.61 -5.10 -17.22
C ASN A 170 8.07 -5.01 -16.78
N THR A 171 8.90 -5.95 -17.21
CA THR A 171 10.33 -6.03 -16.86
C THR A 171 11.06 -4.70 -17.06
N LYS A 172 10.89 -4.04 -18.23
CA LYS A 172 11.59 -2.77 -18.53
C LYS A 172 11.19 -1.65 -17.57
N ARG A 173 9.90 -1.52 -17.28
CA ARG A 173 9.38 -0.51 -16.33
C ARG A 173 9.81 -0.84 -14.91
N ASN A 174 9.85 -2.13 -14.55
CA ASN A 174 10.32 -2.60 -13.25
C ASN A 174 11.78 -2.21 -13.02
N HIS A 175 12.67 -2.53 -13.94
CA HIS A 175 14.07 -2.13 -13.89
C HIS A 175 14.25 -0.61 -13.82
N PHE A 176 13.45 0.14 -14.58
CA PHE A 176 13.50 1.61 -14.55
C PHE A 176 13.08 2.14 -13.16
N GLY A 177 11.97 1.65 -12.61
CA GLY A 177 11.47 2.06 -11.29
C GLY A 177 12.48 1.81 -10.19
N TRP A 178 13.03 0.61 -10.12
CA TRP A 178 14.06 0.25 -9.14
C TRP A 178 15.34 1.07 -9.30
N ARG A 179 15.81 1.28 -10.52
CA ARG A 179 16.98 2.13 -10.79
C ARG A 179 16.76 3.56 -10.31
N MET A 180 15.58 4.12 -10.55
CA MET A 180 15.24 5.47 -10.08
C MET A 180 15.15 5.53 -8.56
N TYR A 181 14.52 4.52 -7.94
CA TYR A 181 14.32 4.46 -6.50
C TYR A 181 15.63 4.28 -5.73
N LEU A 182 16.53 3.44 -6.24
CA LEU A 182 17.80 3.10 -5.58
C LEU A 182 18.98 3.97 -6.03
N ARG A 183 18.79 4.89 -6.99
CA ARG A 183 19.89 5.76 -7.42
C ARG A 183 20.46 6.55 -6.24
N GLY A 184 21.79 6.66 -6.18
CA GLY A 184 22.47 7.31 -5.05
C GLY A 184 22.61 6.43 -3.82
N SER A 185 22.08 5.20 -3.83
CA SER A 185 22.41 4.18 -2.85
C SER A 185 23.77 3.59 -3.19
N ALA A 186 24.83 4.16 -2.63
CA ALA A 186 26.21 3.71 -2.85
C ALA A 186 26.52 2.33 -2.24
N LYS A 187 25.56 1.71 -1.57
CA LYS A 187 25.74 0.44 -0.85
C LYS A 187 25.46 -0.73 -1.79
N LYS A 188 26.42 -1.68 -1.83
CA LYS A 188 26.23 -2.99 -2.49
C LYS A 188 25.06 -3.81 -1.91
N ILE A 189 24.67 -3.53 -0.65
CA ILE A 189 23.60 -4.24 0.05
C ILE A 189 22.37 -3.32 0.10
N VAL A 190 21.27 -3.79 -0.50
CA VAL A 190 19.99 -3.10 -0.49
C VAL A 190 19.31 -3.30 0.88
N SER A 191 18.86 -2.22 1.47
CA SER A 191 18.13 -2.26 2.74
C SER A 191 16.80 -2.99 2.61
N PRO A 192 16.34 -3.78 3.60
CA PRO A 192 15.00 -4.37 3.61
C PRO A 192 13.89 -3.31 3.66
N TYR A 193 14.17 -2.08 4.07
CA TYR A 193 13.22 -0.98 3.98
C TYR A 193 13.14 -0.35 2.58
N ALA A 194 14.05 -0.72 1.67
CA ALA A 194 13.96 -0.37 0.27
C ALA A 194 13.37 -1.52 -0.55
N SER A 195 13.80 -2.75 -0.27
CA SER A 195 13.37 -3.96 -0.94
C SER A 195 13.00 -5.00 0.13
N PRO A 196 11.72 -5.07 0.52
CA PRO A 196 11.22 -5.86 1.64
C PRO A 196 11.56 -7.35 1.61
N ILE A 197 11.74 -7.91 0.42
CA ILE A 197 12.04 -9.34 0.23
C ILE A 197 13.36 -9.77 0.93
N TYR A 198 14.27 -8.83 1.20
CA TYR A 198 15.55 -9.10 1.85
C TYR A 198 15.50 -9.13 3.38
N ARG A 199 14.36 -8.89 3.98
CA ARG A 199 14.20 -9.05 5.42
C ARG A 199 14.46 -10.51 5.80
N LYS A 200 15.21 -10.71 6.87
CA LYS A 200 15.58 -12.06 7.35
C LYS A 200 14.58 -12.59 8.37
N ASP A 201 14.14 -11.74 9.29
CA ASP A 201 13.21 -12.11 10.34
C ASP A 201 11.89 -11.37 10.16
N PHE A 202 10.82 -12.11 9.90
CA PHE A 202 9.45 -11.61 9.71
C PHE A 202 8.58 -11.75 10.97
N SER A 203 9.13 -12.29 12.06
CA SER A 203 8.37 -12.47 13.29
C SER A 203 7.88 -11.13 13.86
N GLY A 204 6.71 -11.17 14.48
CA GLY A 204 6.09 -9.98 15.10
C GLY A 204 5.61 -8.89 14.14
N LEU A 205 5.72 -9.09 12.81
CA LEU A 205 5.10 -8.20 11.85
C LEU A 205 3.57 -8.32 11.91
N PRO A 206 2.82 -7.27 11.52
CA PRO A 206 1.36 -7.32 11.55
C PRO A 206 0.82 -8.38 10.59
N PRO A 207 -0.35 -8.99 10.91
CA PRO A 207 -1.08 -9.84 9.99
C PRO A 207 -1.27 -9.18 8.64
N ALA A 208 -1.33 -9.99 7.55
CA ALA A 208 -1.33 -9.47 6.20
C ALA A 208 -2.40 -10.14 5.32
N TYR A 209 -3.00 -9.33 4.46
CA TYR A 209 -3.75 -9.82 3.32
C TYR A 209 -3.31 -9.11 2.04
N THR A 210 -3.23 -9.86 0.96
CA THR A 210 -2.93 -9.35 -0.39
C THR A 210 -3.71 -10.12 -1.45
N PHE A 211 -3.75 -9.58 -2.66
CA PHE A 211 -4.10 -10.34 -3.85
C PHE A 211 -3.20 -9.95 -5.01
N VAL A 212 -3.13 -10.81 -6.03
CA VAL A 212 -2.25 -10.63 -7.18
C VAL A 212 -2.78 -11.39 -8.40
N GLY A 213 -2.53 -10.86 -9.60
CA GLY A 213 -2.75 -11.57 -10.85
C GLY A 213 -1.64 -12.58 -11.14
N ASN A 214 -1.99 -13.78 -11.64
CA ASN A 214 -1.00 -14.84 -11.90
C ASN A 214 -0.10 -14.57 -13.11
N GLY A 215 -0.45 -13.63 -13.99
CA GLY A 215 0.35 -13.25 -15.16
C GLY A 215 1.10 -11.93 -15.00
N GLU A 216 0.98 -11.25 -13.86
CA GLU A 216 1.66 -9.98 -13.63
C GLU A 216 3.08 -10.10 -13.07
N PRO A 217 3.95 -9.08 -13.22
CA PRO A 217 5.35 -9.18 -12.80
C PRO A 217 5.57 -9.41 -11.31
N PHE A 218 4.66 -8.98 -10.42
CA PHE A 218 4.84 -9.09 -8.97
C PHE A 218 4.26 -10.36 -8.35
N TYR A 219 3.78 -11.31 -9.17
CA TYR A 219 3.19 -12.56 -8.71
C TYR A 219 4.13 -13.36 -7.79
N ALA A 220 5.34 -13.66 -8.24
CA ALA A 220 6.27 -14.51 -7.49
C ALA A 220 6.70 -13.85 -6.17
N GLU A 221 7.03 -12.57 -6.18
CA GLU A 221 7.49 -11.87 -4.97
C GLU A 221 6.36 -11.65 -3.95
N THR A 222 5.12 -11.51 -4.42
CA THR A 222 3.94 -11.43 -3.56
C THR A 222 3.75 -12.73 -2.79
N LEU A 223 3.77 -13.87 -3.49
CA LEU A 223 3.63 -15.18 -2.84
C LEU A 223 4.80 -15.49 -1.90
N GLU A 224 6.02 -15.13 -2.29
CA GLU A 224 7.20 -15.29 -1.45
C GLU A 224 7.11 -14.46 -0.15
N TYR A 225 6.61 -13.23 -0.23
CA TYR A 225 6.38 -12.39 0.94
C TYR A 225 5.40 -13.03 1.93
N ILE A 226 4.27 -13.51 1.43
CA ILE A 226 3.25 -14.20 2.27
C ILE A 226 3.80 -15.50 2.84
N ARG A 227 4.56 -16.27 2.07
CA ARG A 227 5.23 -17.49 2.55
C ARG A 227 6.16 -17.18 3.74
N LYS A 228 7.00 -16.14 3.62
CA LYS A 228 7.93 -15.71 4.69
C LYS A 228 7.21 -15.23 5.95
N LEU A 229 6.10 -14.52 5.81
CA LEU A 229 5.26 -14.13 6.95
C LEU A 229 4.72 -15.38 7.69
N ARG A 230 4.15 -16.34 6.94
CA ARG A 230 3.62 -17.59 7.50
C ARG A 230 4.69 -18.42 8.20
N GLU A 231 5.86 -18.56 7.59
CA GLU A 231 7.00 -19.29 8.19
C GLU A 231 7.50 -18.66 9.49
N ALA A 232 7.33 -17.34 9.63
CA ALA A 232 7.63 -16.61 10.87
C ALA A 232 6.47 -16.60 11.89
N GLY A 233 5.40 -17.38 11.67
CA GLY A 233 4.25 -17.47 12.56
C GLY A 233 3.28 -16.30 12.46
N VAL A 234 3.38 -15.46 11.41
CA VAL A 234 2.45 -14.34 11.18
C VAL A 234 1.27 -14.80 10.33
N GLU A 235 0.04 -14.48 10.78
CA GLU A 235 -1.17 -14.71 9.97
C GLU A 235 -1.08 -13.91 8.68
N ALA A 236 -1.09 -14.59 7.53
CA ALA A 236 -0.97 -13.92 6.25
C ALA A 236 -1.70 -14.72 5.15
N GLU A 237 -2.44 -14.01 4.30
CA GLU A 237 -3.21 -14.62 3.22
C GLU A 237 -2.95 -13.91 1.90
N ALA A 238 -2.98 -14.68 0.80
CA ALA A 238 -2.93 -14.17 -0.56
C ALA A 238 -3.96 -14.87 -1.43
N ASP A 239 -4.74 -14.09 -2.18
CA ASP A 239 -5.59 -14.60 -3.23
C ASP A 239 -4.95 -14.37 -4.61
N VAL A 240 -5.06 -15.37 -5.46
CA VAL A 240 -4.51 -15.34 -6.83
C VAL A 240 -5.65 -15.32 -7.84
N TYR A 241 -5.58 -14.37 -8.76
CA TYR A 241 -6.60 -14.18 -9.80
C TYR A 241 -6.03 -14.42 -11.20
N PRO A 242 -6.84 -14.94 -12.14
CA PRO A 242 -6.42 -15.14 -13.53
C PRO A 242 -6.39 -13.78 -14.26
N SER A 243 -5.31 -13.03 -14.09
CA SER A 243 -5.08 -11.75 -14.74
C SER A 243 -3.59 -11.55 -15.02
N ASP A 244 -3.27 -11.05 -16.21
CA ASP A 244 -1.95 -10.57 -16.61
C ASP A 244 -1.82 -9.05 -16.48
N MET A 245 -2.94 -8.38 -16.17
CA MET A 245 -2.98 -6.93 -16.01
C MET A 245 -2.61 -6.55 -14.58
N HIS A 246 -1.50 -5.86 -14.40
CA HIS A 246 -1.13 -5.24 -13.13
C HIS A 246 -2.16 -4.18 -12.72
N ALA A 247 -2.60 -4.17 -11.46
CA ALA A 247 -3.65 -3.29 -10.92
C ALA A 247 -5.00 -3.43 -11.67
N PHE A 248 -5.37 -4.66 -12.01
CA PHE A 248 -6.59 -4.96 -12.76
C PHE A 248 -7.86 -4.47 -12.07
N ASP A 249 -7.90 -4.54 -10.74
CA ASP A 249 -9.01 -4.06 -9.90
C ASP A 249 -9.26 -2.55 -10.00
N MET A 250 -8.21 -1.77 -10.30
CA MET A 250 -8.30 -0.31 -10.48
C MET A 250 -8.53 0.10 -11.93
N LEU A 251 -7.98 -0.66 -12.87
CA LEU A 251 -7.97 -0.30 -14.29
C LEU A 251 -9.13 -0.87 -15.08
N ASP A 252 -9.67 -2.00 -14.62
CA ASP A 252 -10.85 -2.65 -15.18
C ASP A 252 -11.76 -3.17 -14.04
N PRO A 253 -12.32 -2.25 -13.21
CA PRO A 253 -13.08 -2.63 -12.02
C PRO A 253 -14.37 -3.40 -12.34
N GLU A 254 -14.89 -3.26 -13.57
CA GLU A 254 -16.13 -3.89 -14.01
C GLU A 254 -15.97 -5.33 -14.47
N SER A 255 -14.75 -5.80 -14.70
CA SER A 255 -14.52 -7.20 -15.07
C SER A 255 -14.93 -8.14 -13.93
N GLU A 256 -15.32 -9.38 -14.29
CA GLU A 256 -15.73 -10.39 -13.31
C GLU A 256 -14.60 -10.69 -12.32
N VAL A 257 -13.37 -10.79 -12.82
CA VAL A 257 -12.16 -11.02 -12.01
C VAL A 257 -11.96 -9.89 -11.00
N SER A 258 -12.06 -8.64 -11.45
CA SER A 258 -11.91 -7.47 -10.58
C SER A 258 -13.01 -7.39 -9.53
N ARG A 259 -14.28 -7.56 -9.92
CA ARG A 259 -15.39 -7.58 -8.97
C ARG A 259 -15.24 -8.66 -7.91
N ARG A 260 -14.73 -9.85 -8.29
CA ARG A 260 -14.45 -10.92 -7.32
C ARG A 260 -13.32 -10.52 -6.37
N ALA A 261 -12.21 -10.00 -6.88
CA ALA A 261 -11.08 -9.55 -6.07
C ALA A 261 -11.47 -8.43 -5.09
N ILE A 262 -12.28 -7.46 -5.56
CA ILE A 262 -12.79 -6.36 -4.75
C ILE A 262 -13.65 -6.89 -3.60
N ARG A 263 -14.63 -7.75 -3.88
CA ARG A 263 -15.50 -8.34 -2.84
C ARG A 263 -14.69 -9.11 -1.80
N THR A 264 -13.79 -9.98 -2.24
CA THR A 264 -12.96 -10.75 -1.30
C THR A 264 -12.05 -9.83 -0.46
N PHE A 265 -11.47 -8.79 -1.06
CA PHE A 265 -10.69 -7.81 -0.31
C PHE A 265 -11.53 -7.12 0.77
N GLU A 266 -12.75 -6.71 0.46
CA GLU A 266 -13.66 -6.09 1.41
C GLU A 266 -14.05 -7.03 2.56
N GLU A 267 -14.33 -8.30 2.27
CA GLU A 267 -14.61 -9.34 3.28
C GLU A 267 -13.40 -9.57 4.22
N ARG A 268 -12.18 -9.61 3.66
CA ARG A 268 -10.93 -9.73 4.44
C ARG A 268 -10.66 -8.48 5.27
N PHE A 269 -10.97 -7.31 4.72
CA PHE A 269 -10.85 -6.06 5.45
C PHE A 269 -11.84 -5.99 6.62
N GLU A 270 -13.10 -6.37 6.40
CA GLU A 270 -14.12 -6.46 7.44
C GLU A 270 -13.69 -7.40 8.58
N LYS A 271 -13.19 -8.59 8.24
CA LYS A 271 -12.63 -9.54 9.23
C LYS A 271 -11.48 -8.94 10.02
N ALA A 272 -10.59 -8.17 9.37
CA ALA A 272 -9.45 -7.52 10.04
C ALA A 272 -9.89 -6.46 11.06
N ILE A 273 -11.02 -5.76 10.83
CA ILE A 273 -11.52 -4.71 11.71
C ILE A 273 -12.39 -5.30 12.83
N PHE A 274 -13.27 -6.26 12.52
CA PHE A 274 -14.30 -6.75 13.45
C PHE A 274 -14.06 -8.18 13.95
N GLY A 275 -13.21 -8.97 13.32
CA GLY A 275 -12.96 -10.37 13.67
C GLY A 275 -12.03 -10.59 14.88
N ARG A 276 -11.62 -9.53 15.56
CA ARG A 276 -10.75 -9.56 16.75
C ARG A 276 -11.50 -9.43 18.07
N GLN A 277 -12.83 -9.57 18.05
CA GLN A 277 -13.67 -9.60 19.27
C GLN A 277 -13.63 -10.98 19.91
#